data_4bdabdcb4647e58ffc48d9d278565e9d
#
_entry.id   4bdabdcb4647e58ffc48d9d278565e9d
#
_cell.length_a   1.000
_cell.length_b   1.000
_cell.length_c   1.000
_cell.angle_alpha   90.00
_cell.angle_beta   90.00
_cell.angle_gamma   90.00
#
_symmetry.space_group_name_H-M   'P 1'
#
loop_
_entity.id
_entity.type
_entity.pdbx_description
1 polymer ?
#
loop_
_entity_poly.entity_id
_entity_poly.type
_entity_poly.pdbx_seq_one_letter_code
_entity_poly.pdbx_strand_id
1 'polypeptide(L)'
;MRIGLLTLPLETGYGSILQAYALKTVLTRQGHEVILIRRLVKKKRFNGWNILKRSVKKYIFRKPACVFYDKKIYDEYPVITQHTQPFIDKWLQPFSPVYYNSSAYKSIRDLKCDAYIVGSDQVWRKGCMEEIKDYYFSPIDGRTAKLIAYAASFGIDKWAYSKKETRFCTQKLKEFTAVSVREDSGMELCKRHLNHTAEHVLDPTMLLTPADYRALIGEGGAEKYANKITAFILDRSDDKLAALKKVSKVLAMDYNFAATE
;
A
#
# COMPACT_ATOMS: atom_id res chain seq x y z
N MET A 1 -18.98 -9.31 -12.33
CA MET A 1 -17.80 -8.92 -13.13
C MET A 1 -16.57 -9.52 -12.48
N ARG A 2 -15.56 -9.84 -13.28
CA ARG A 2 -14.24 -10.22 -12.82
C ARG A 2 -13.35 -8.99 -12.71
N ILE A 3 -12.82 -8.70 -11.53
CA ILE A 3 -12.09 -7.46 -11.24
C ILE A 3 -10.67 -7.79 -10.78
N GLY A 4 -9.68 -7.19 -11.45
CA GLY A 4 -8.30 -7.21 -11.01
C GLY A 4 -8.02 -6.01 -10.10
N LEU A 5 -7.72 -6.25 -8.83
CA LEU A 5 -7.41 -5.20 -7.86
C LEU A 5 -5.89 -5.11 -7.63
N LEU A 6 -5.30 -3.99 -8.00
CA LEU A 6 -3.88 -3.67 -7.81
C LEU A 6 -3.71 -2.68 -6.66
N THR A 7 -2.81 -2.95 -5.75
CA THR A 7 -2.35 -2.02 -4.71
C THR A 7 -0.84 -2.18 -4.51
N LEU A 8 -0.23 -1.41 -3.60
CA LEU A 8 1.16 -1.63 -3.22
C LEU A 8 1.35 -3.05 -2.66
N PRO A 9 2.58 -3.59 -2.70
CA PRO A 9 2.87 -4.91 -2.14
C PRO A 9 2.38 -5.03 -0.69
N LEU A 10 1.53 -6.04 -0.45
CA LEU A 10 0.94 -6.30 0.86
C LEU A 10 1.91 -7.18 1.66
N GLU A 11 2.65 -6.58 2.57
CA GLU A 11 3.66 -7.29 3.36
C GLU A 11 3.54 -7.00 4.86
N THR A 12 3.87 -5.79 5.28
CA THR A 12 3.99 -5.41 6.70
C THR A 12 3.11 -4.25 7.11
N GLY A 13 2.59 -3.50 6.14
CA GLY A 13 1.76 -2.31 6.40
C GLY A 13 0.32 -2.68 6.74
N TYR A 14 -0.08 -2.59 8.01
CA TYR A 14 -1.46 -2.87 8.42
C TYR A 14 -2.48 -2.04 7.63
N GLY A 15 -2.22 -0.74 7.43
CA GLY A 15 -3.09 0.14 6.64
C GLY A 15 -3.23 -0.31 5.20
N SER A 16 -2.12 -0.70 4.56
CA SER A 16 -2.12 -1.22 3.18
C SER A 16 -2.94 -2.50 3.05
N ILE A 17 -2.86 -3.38 4.04
CA ILE A 17 -3.58 -4.65 4.07
C ILE A 17 -5.08 -4.41 4.31
N LEU A 18 -5.42 -3.55 5.29
CA LEU A 18 -6.82 -3.29 5.64
C LEU A 18 -7.57 -2.54 4.54
N GLN A 19 -6.94 -1.58 3.85
CA GLN A 19 -7.59 -0.91 2.73
C GLN A 19 -7.87 -1.87 1.56
N ALA A 20 -6.93 -2.79 1.26
CA ALA A 20 -7.13 -3.80 0.23
C ALA A 20 -8.23 -4.79 0.61
N TYR A 21 -8.27 -5.22 1.88
CA TYR A 21 -9.33 -6.05 2.43
C TYR A 21 -10.70 -5.38 2.32
N ALA A 22 -10.80 -4.12 2.73
CA ALA A 22 -12.05 -3.38 2.71
C ALA A 22 -12.59 -3.22 1.30
N LEU A 23 -11.76 -2.76 0.35
CA LEU A 23 -12.18 -2.59 -1.04
C LEU A 23 -12.59 -3.94 -1.66
N LYS A 24 -11.77 -4.98 -1.46
CA LYS A 24 -12.11 -6.33 -1.94
C LYS A 24 -13.44 -6.82 -1.35
N THR A 25 -13.65 -6.62 -0.05
CA THR A 25 -14.87 -7.08 0.65
C THR A 25 -16.11 -6.40 0.09
N VAL A 26 -16.07 -5.08 -0.10
CA VAL A 26 -17.19 -4.32 -0.68
C VAL A 26 -17.51 -4.79 -2.09
N LEU A 27 -16.49 -4.91 -2.95
CA LEU A 27 -16.68 -5.38 -4.32
C LEU A 27 -17.22 -6.83 -4.38
N THR A 28 -16.75 -7.68 -3.49
CA THR A 28 -17.25 -9.07 -3.39
C THR A 28 -18.71 -9.11 -2.92
N ARG A 29 -19.09 -8.28 -1.96
CA ARG A 29 -20.49 -8.15 -1.50
C ARG A 29 -21.42 -7.63 -2.60
N GLN A 30 -20.89 -6.88 -3.55
CA GLN A 30 -21.62 -6.43 -4.74
C GLN A 30 -21.70 -7.51 -5.84
N GLY A 31 -21.26 -8.73 -5.57
CA GLY A 31 -21.36 -9.88 -6.49
C GLY A 31 -20.23 -9.93 -7.51
N HIS A 32 -19.08 -9.30 -7.26
CA HIS A 32 -17.93 -9.34 -8.16
C HIS A 32 -16.91 -10.40 -7.72
N GLU A 33 -16.27 -11.06 -8.69
CA GLU A 33 -15.07 -11.88 -8.48
C GLU A 33 -13.86 -10.96 -8.45
N VAL A 34 -13.15 -10.87 -7.30
CA VAL A 34 -12.02 -9.96 -7.13
C VAL A 34 -10.72 -10.73 -6.99
N ILE A 35 -9.78 -10.46 -7.89
CA ILE A 35 -8.44 -11.06 -7.91
C ILE A 35 -7.42 -9.99 -7.50
N LEU A 36 -6.66 -10.24 -6.43
CA LEU A 36 -5.57 -9.36 -6.02
C LEU A 36 -4.36 -9.54 -6.97
N ILE A 37 -3.94 -8.46 -7.63
CA ILE A 37 -2.81 -8.46 -8.56
C ILE A 37 -1.51 -8.30 -7.75
N ARG A 38 -0.61 -9.29 -7.87
CA ARG A 38 0.66 -9.32 -7.14
C ARG A 38 1.80 -8.74 -7.96
N ARG A 39 1.95 -7.41 -7.95
CA ARG A 39 3.10 -6.71 -8.51
C ARG A 39 4.14 -6.49 -7.40
N LEU A 40 5.11 -7.40 -7.32
CA LEU A 40 6.11 -7.42 -6.25
C LEU A 40 7.49 -7.06 -6.78
N VAL A 41 8.37 -6.60 -5.89
CA VAL A 41 9.80 -6.43 -6.16
C VAL A 41 10.55 -7.66 -5.70
N LYS A 42 11.42 -8.20 -6.53
CA LYS A 42 12.22 -9.38 -6.17
C LYS A 42 13.22 -9.01 -5.06
N LYS A 43 12.98 -9.51 -3.88
CA LYS A 43 13.91 -9.32 -2.75
C LYS A 43 15.21 -10.07 -3.01
N LYS A 44 16.32 -9.39 -2.83
CA LYS A 44 17.65 -9.97 -2.92
C LYS A 44 18.28 -9.96 -1.54
N ARG A 45 18.70 -11.14 -1.05
CA ARG A 45 19.44 -11.26 0.21
C ARG A 45 20.74 -10.45 0.19
N PHE A 46 21.41 -10.43 -0.96
CA PHE A 46 22.62 -9.65 -1.18
C PHE A 46 22.45 -8.77 -2.42
N ASN A 47 22.69 -7.48 -2.25
CA ASN A 47 22.77 -6.51 -3.33
C ASN A 47 24.13 -5.81 -3.22
N GLY A 48 25.10 -6.24 -4.05
CA GLY A 48 26.49 -5.75 -4.02
C GLY A 48 26.59 -4.23 -4.16
N TRP A 49 25.76 -3.61 -5.00
CA TRP A 49 25.73 -2.17 -5.17
C TRP A 49 25.24 -1.43 -3.91
N ASN A 50 24.21 -1.94 -3.24
CA ASN A 50 23.73 -1.37 -1.99
C ASN A 50 24.76 -1.56 -0.87
N ILE A 51 25.41 -2.71 -0.80
CA ILE A 51 26.49 -2.98 0.15
C ILE A 51 27.61 -1.96 -0.05
N LEU A 52 28.08 -1.76 -1.29
CA LEU A 52 29.14 -0.79 -1.61
C LEU A 52 28.71 0.63 -1.21
N LYS A 53 27.53 1.10 -1.63
CA LYS A 53 27.03 2.43 -1.28
C LYS A 53 26.94 2.65 0.23
N ARG A 54 26.45 1.65 0.98
CA ARG A 54 26.31 1.75 2.45
C ARG A 54 27.66 1.68 3.15
N SER A 55 28.61 0.89 2.62
CA SER A 55 29.99 0.85 3.10
C SER A 55 30.69 2.20 2.93
N VAL A 56 30.60 2.80 1.74
CA VAL A 56 31.11 4.15 1.48
C VAL A 56 30.47 5.17 2.44
N LYS A 57 29.13 5.13 2.60
CA LYS A 57 28.42 6.01 3.54
C LYS A 57 28.94 5.84 4.97
N LYS A 58 29.13 4.61 5.42
CA LYS A 58 29.55 4.29 6.81
C LYS A 58 31.02 4.62 7.05
N TYR A 59 31.92 4.16 6.19
CA TYR A 59 33.36 4.21 6.46
C TYR A 59 34.03 5.46 5.92
N ILE A 60 33.57 6.01 4.77
CA ILE A 60 34.14 7.23 4.18
C ILE A 60 33.44 8.46 4.73
N PHE A 61 32.10 8.52 4.65
CA PHE A 61 31.34 9.69 5.13
C PHE A 61 31.02 9.64 6.63
N ARG A 62 31.41 8.59 7.37
CA ARG A 62 31.17 8.39 8.81
C ARG A 62 29.71 8.59 9.22
N LYS A 63 28.75 8.32 8.31
CA LYS A 63 27.32 8.41 8.57
C LYS A 63 26.77 7.05 9.00
N PRO A 64 25.82 6.99 9.96
CA PRO A 64 25.21 5.73 10.37
C PRO A 64 24.61 4.99 9.15
N ALA A 65 25.01 3.75 8.94
CA ALA A 65 24.46 2.89 7.91
C ALA A 65 24.66 1.41 8.25
N CYS A 66 23.61 0.62 8.10
CA CYS A 66 23.69 -0.84 8.15
C CYS A 66 24.13 -1.36 6.78
N VAL A 67 25.37 -1.85 6.67
CA VAL A 67 25.97 -2.29 5.40
C VAL A 67 25.20 -3.46 4.82
N PHE A 68 24.82 -4.43 5.65
CA PHE A 68 24.06 -5.63 5.25
C PHE A 68 22.56 -5.51 5.50
N TYR A 69 21.99 -4.33 5.32
CA TYR A 69 20.57 -4.06 5.56
C TYR A 69 19.65 -4.98 4.75
N ASP A 70 19.96 -5.22 3.47
CA ASP A 70 19.13 -6.10 2.62
C ASP A 70 19.12 -7.54 3.14
N LYS A 71 20.29 -8.04 3.64
CA LYS A 71 20.39 -9.35 4.29
C LYS A 71 19.57 -9.38 5.58
N LYS A 72 19.69 -8.35 6.43
CA LYS A 72 18.95 -8.25 7.68
C LYS A 72 17.45 -8.33 7.43
N ILE A 73 16.92 -7.49 6.55
CA ILE A 73 15.49 -7.48 6.20
C ILE A 73 15.06 -8.81 5.60
N TYR A 74 15.88 -9.43 4.74
CA TYR A 74 15.56 -10.73 4.15
C TYR A 74 15.45 -11.84 5.20
N ASP A 75 16.40 -11.90 6.12
CA ASP A 75 16.45 -12.92 7.17
C ASP A 75 15.36 -12.70 8.25
N GLU A 76 14.99 -11.45 8.55
CA GLU A 76 13.92 -11.09 9.50
C GLU A 76 12.51 -11.12 8.88
N TYR A 77 12.39 -11.19 7.58
CA TYR A 77 11.12 -11.11 6.87
C TYR A 77 10.04 -12.09 7.39
N PRO A 78 10.35 -13.38 7.65
CA PRO A 78 9.35 -14.31 8.20
C PRO A 78 8.81 -13.88 9.57
N VAL A 79 9.67 -13.29 10.42
CA VAL A 79 9.28 -12.79 11.74
C VAL A 79 8.42 -11.54 11.60
N ILE A 80 8.83 -10.61 10.74
CA ILE A 80 8.10 -9.35 10.51
C ILE A 80 6.70 -9.62 9.93
N THR A 81 6.54 -10.65 9.10
CA THR A 81 5.28 -10.97 8.43
C THR A 81 4.45 -12.06 9.13
N GLN A 82 4.92 -12.59 10.27
CA GLN A 82 4.28 -13.72 10.96
C GLN A 82 2.80 -13.54 11.29
N HIS A 83 2.35 -12.30 11.50
CA HIS A 83 0.97 -11.97 11.80
C HIS A 83 0.19 -11.44 10.60
N THR A 84 0.88 -10.79 9.65
CA THR A 84 0.23 -10.23 8.46
C THR A 84 0.02 -11.28 7.37
N GLN A 85 0.97 -12.19 7.17
CA GLN A 85 0.87 -13.21 6.12
C GLN A 85 -0.34 -14.14 6.30
N PRO A 86 -0.65 -14.70 7.50
CA PRO A 86 -1.85 -15.50 7.69
C PRO A 86 -3.15 -14.75 7.39
N PHE A 87 -3.20 -13.45 7.72
CA PHE A 87 -4.35 -12.62 7.38
C PHE A 87 -4.49 -12.44 5.86
N ILE A 88 -3.39 -12.13 5.17
CA ILE A 88 -3.35 -11.97 3.71
C ILE A 88 -3.81 -13.26 3.04
N ASP A 89 -3.29 -14.41 3.46
CA ASP A 89 -3.60 -15.71 2.88
C ASP A 89 -5.05 -16.12 3.12
N LYS A 90 -5.63 -15.75 4.26
CA LYS A 90 -7.01 -16.05 4.59
C LYS A 90 -8.02 -15.17 3.86
N TRP A 91 -7.77 -13.86 3.81
CA TRP A 91 -8.79 -12.88 3.47
C TRP A 91 -8.64 -12.23 2.09
N LEU A 92 -7.43 -12.27 1.51
CA LEU A 92 -7.16 -11.54 0.28
C LEU A 92 -7.08 -12.42 -0.98
N GLN A 93 -7.22 -13.75 -0.84
CA GLN A 93 -7.32 -14.63 -2.00
C GLN A 93 -8.63 -14.40 -2.77
N PRO A 94 -8.68 -14.70 -4.09
CA PRO A 94 -7.60 -15.26 -4.91
C PRO A 94 -6.56 -14.21 -5.35
N PHE A 95 -5.35 -14.70 -5.65
CA PHE A 95 -4.24 -13.91 -6.15
C PHE A 95 -3.93 -14.21 -7.61
N SER A 96 -3.43 -13.20 -8.32
CA SER A 96 -2.78 -13.42 -9.61
C SER A 96 -1.43 -14.15 -9.45
N PRO A 97 -0.81 -14.65 -10.53
CA PRO A 97 0.62 -14.89 -10.56
C PRO A 97 1.40 -13.69 -10.07
N VAL A 98 2.65 -13.91 -9.60
CA VAL A 98 3.53 -12.82 -9.17
C VAL A 98 4.24 -12.19 -10.36
N TYR A 99 4.13 -10.89 -10.51
CA TYR A 99 4.81 -10.11 -11.52
C TYR A 99 5.97 -9.33 -10.87
N TYR A 100 7.22 -9.77 -11.11
CA TYR A 100 8.41 -9.16 -10.50
C TYR A 100 8.98 -7.97 -11.27
N ASN A 101 8.55 -7.73 -12.49
CA ASN A 101 9.00 -6.61 -13.33
C ASN A 101 7.93 -6.27 -14.37
N SER A 102 8.08 -5.13 -15.05
CA SER A 102 7.11 -4.68 -16.05
C SER A 102 7.01 -5.59 -17.27
N SER A 103 8.04 -6.37 -17.59
CA SER A 103 7.96 -7.36 -18.67
C SER A 103 7.02 -8.50 -18.30
N ALA A 104 7.16 -9.08 -17.10
CA ALA A 104 6.25 -10.10 -16.58
C ALA A 104 4.84 -9.52 -16.36
N TYR A 105 4.75 -8.24 -15.97
CA TYR A 105 3.46 -7.56 -15.75
C TYR A 105 2.62 -7.43 -17.01
N LYS A 106 3.22 -7.53 -18.20
CA LYS A 106 2.45 -7.54 -19.47
C LYS A 106 1.44 -8.66 -19.54
N SER A 107 1.67 -9.79 -18.88
CA SER A 107 0.73 -10.93 -18.84
C SER A 107 -0.45 -10.72 -17.87
N ILE A 108 -0.59 -9.56 -17.24
CA ILE A 108 -1.83 -9.17 -16.52
C ILE A 108 -3.07 -9.28 -17.42
N ARG A 109 -2.89 -9.11 -18.74
CA ARG A 109 -3.95 -9.28 -19.75
C ARG A 109 -4.57 -10.68 -19.74
N ASP A 110 -3.77 -11.69 -19.39
CA ASP A 110 -4.19 -13.09 -19.38
C ASP A 110 -5.21 -13.38 -18.25
N LEU A 111 -5.32 -12.47 -17.27
CA LEU A 111 -6.36 -12.53 -16.24
C LEU A 111 -7.77 -12.33 -16.81
N LYS A 112 -7.88 -11.69 -18.00
CA LYS A 112 -9.16 -11.43 -18.70
C LYS A 112 -10.22 -10.84 -17.78
N CYS A 113 -9.83 -9.81 -17.00
CA CYS A 113 -10.75 -9.11 -16.11
C CYS A 113 -11.62 -8.12 -16.92
N ASP A 114 -12.88 -7.96 -16.51
CA ASP A 114 -13.80 -6.96 -17.04
C ASP A 114 -13.44 -5.54 -16.60
N ALA A 115 -12.79 -5.45 -15.42
CA ALA A 115 -12.32 -4.20 -14.87
C ALA A 115 -10.98 -4.40 -14.12
N TYR A 116 -10.17 -3.36 -14.13
CA TYR A 116 -8.94 -3.26 -13.35
C TYR A 116 -9.02 -2.03 -12.46
N ILE A 117 -8.87 -2.23 -11.16
CA ILE A 117 -8.93 -1.16 -10.16
C ILE A 117 -7.55 -1.01 -9.52
N VAL A 118 -6.96 0.18 -9.61
CA VAL A 118 -5.86 0.55 -8.72
C VAL A 118 -6.46 1.12 -7.45
N GLY A 119 -6.20 0.42 -6.32
CA GLY A 119 -6.80 0.74 -5.03
C GLY A 119 -6.10 1.86 -4.30
N SER A 120 -6.59 2.14 -3.12
CA SER A 120 -6.02 3.10 -2.18
C SER A 120 -4.58 2.73 -1.81
N ASP A 121 -3.92 3.58 -1.03
CA ASP A 121 -2.50 3.58 -0.73
C ASP A 121 -1.70 4.49 -1.68
N GLN A 122 -0.41 4.65 -1.41
CA GLN A 122 0.48 5.53 -2.16
C GLN A 122 0.88 4.95 -3.53
N VAL A 123 -0.10 4.41 -4.24
CA VAL A 123 0.07 3.73 -5.53
C VAL A 123 0.55 4.67 -6.65
N TRP A 124 0.41 5.98 -6.46
CA TRP A 124 0.90 7.01 -7.39
C TRP A 124 2.06 7.82 -6.82
N ARG A 125 2.63 7.41 -5.68
CA ARG A 125 3.82 8.05 -5.12
C ARG A 125 5.08 7.55 -5.80
N LYS A 126 5.81 8.47 -6.44
CA LYS A 126 7.12 8.14 -7.02
C LYS A 126 8.10 7.70 -5.93
N GLY A 127 8.77 6.57 -6.17
CA GLY A 127 9.74 5.98 -5.23
C GLY A 127 9.16 4.88 -4.34
N CYS A 128 7.83 4.71 -4.27
CA CYS A 128 7.23 3.57 -3.58
C CYS A 128 7.19 2.32 -4.46
N MET A 129 7.31 2.47 -5.78
CA MET A 129 7.33 1.38 -6.75
C MET A 129 8.48 1.55 -7.76
N GLU A 130 8.88 0.46 -8.41
CA GLU A 130 9.94 0.49 -9.43
C GLU A 130 9.50 1.21 -10.71
N GLU A 131 8.25 1.00 -11.15
CA GLU A 131 7.73 1.53 -12.40
C GLU A 131 6.30 2.05 -12.21
N ILE A 132 6.16 3.37 -12.24
CA ILE A 132 4.86 4.04 -12.04
C ILE A 132 3.81 3.64 -13.08
N LYS A 133 4.22 3.33 -14.31
CA LYS A 133 3.31 2.98 -15.40
C LYS A 133 2.53 1.70 -15.14
N ASP A 134 3.09 0.77 -14.34
CA ASP A 134 2.39 -0.46 -13.97
C ASP A 134 1.14 -0.15 -13.14
N TYR A 135 1.18 0.90 -12.32
CA TYR A 135 0.06 1.36 -11.49
C TYR A 135 -0.93 2.30 -12.23
N TYR A 136 -0.66 2.54 -13.50
CA TYR A 136 -1.62 3.10 -14.46
C TYR A 136 -2.08 2.04 -15.47
N PHE A 137 -1.91 0.75 -15.17
CA PHE A 137 -2.30 -0.36 -16.04
C PHE A 137 -1.74 -0.24 -17.46
N SER A 138 -0.44 0.08 -17.59
CA SER A 138 0.21 0.26 -18.90
C SER A 138 -0.07 -0.83 -19.94
N PRO A 139 -0.21 -2.13 -19.57
CA PRO A 139 -0.49 -3.18 -20.54
C PRO A 139 -1.96 -3.28 -20.97
N ILE A 140 -2.91 -2.72 -20.23
CA ILE A 140 -4.35 -2.90 -20.48
C ILE A 140 -4.85 -1.76 -21.38
N ASP A 141 -5.65 -2.10 -22.40
CA ASP A 141 -6.38 -1.14 -23.20
C ASP A 141 -7.74 -0.83 -22.54
N GLY A 142 -8.01 0.42 -22.23
CA GLY A 142 -9.25 0.87 -21.60
C GLY A 142 -10.51 0.66 -22.47
N ARG A 143 -10.35 0.33 -23.76
CA ARG A 143 -11.46 -0.07 -24.65
C ARG A 143 -11.90 -1.52 -24.42
N THR A 144 -11.01 -2.35 -23.85
CA THR A 144 -11.27 -3.79 -23.65
C THR A 144 -11.67 -4.12 -22.22
N ALA A 145 -11.34 -3.26 -21.25
CA ALA A 145 -11.69 -3.41 -19.85
C ALA A 145 -11.80 -2.04 -19.18
N LYS A 146 -12.64 -1.92 -18.18
CA LYS A 146 -12.76 -0.68 -17.41
C LYS A 146 -11.50 -0.46 -16.56
N LEU A 147 -10.91 0.73 -16.65
CA LEU A 147 -9.80 1.14 -15.79
C LEU A 147 -10.32 2.13 -14.75
N ILE A 148 -10.04 1.88 -13.49
CA ILE A 148 -10.56 2.67 -12.38
C ILE A 148 -9.43 2.94 -11.38
N ALA A 149 -9.35 4.16 -10.89
CA ALA A 149 -8.56 4.49 -9.71
C ALA A 149 -9.51 4.81 -8.54
N TYR A 150 -9.43 4.03 -7.46
CA TYR A 150 -10.24 4.25 -6.29
C TYR A 150 -9.38 4.71 -5.11
N ALA A 151 -9.57 5.96 -4.68
CA ALA A 151 -8.84 6.57 -3.58
C ALA A 151 -7.30 6.48 -3.73
N ALA A 152 -6.80 6.57 -4.97
CA ALA A 152 -5.36 6.51 -5.22
C ALA A 152 -4.64 7.70 -4.56
N SER A 153 -3.43 7.46 -4.01
CA SER A 153 -2.69 8.50 -3.30
C SER A 153 -1.33 8.76 -3.93
N PHE A 154 -0.99 10.05 -4.06
CA PHE A 154 0.37 10.48 -4.38
C PHE A 154 1.28 10.49 -3.14
N GLY A 155 0.71 10.49 -1.92
CA GLY A 155 1.42 10.48 -0.65
C GLY A 155 2.28 11.73 -0.38
N ILE A 156 2.23 12.72 -1.27
CA ILE A 156 2.88 14.03 -1.19
C ILE A 156 2.05 15.06 -1.95
N ASP A 157 2.20 16.33 -1.57
CA ASP A 157 1.53 17.48 -2.19
C ASP A 157 2.31 18.12 -3.33
N LYS A 158 3.48 17.55 -3.68
CA LYS A 158 4.39 18.08 -4.71
C LYS A 158 4.50 17.13 -5.89
N TRP A 159 4.54 17.69 -7.10
CA TRP A 159 4.71 16.89 -8.30
C TRP A 159 6.11 16.28 -8.38
N ALA A 160 6.19 14.97 -8.54
CA ALA A 160 7.46 14.24 -8.54
C ALA A 160 7.76 13.47 -9.84
N TYR A 161 6.83 13.42 -10.78
CA TYR A 161 7.04 12.68 -12.04
C TYR A 161 7.94 13.45 -13.00
N SER A 162 8.78 12.72 -13.74
CA SER A 162 9.51 13.27 -14.87
C SER A 162 8.57 13.66 -16.02
N LYS A 163 9.03 14.51 -16.94
CA LYS A 163 8.26 14.90 -18.14
C LYS A 163 7.74 13.69 -18.94
N LYS A 164 8.55 12.62 -19.03
CA LYS A 164 8.17 11.38 -19.73
C LYS A 164 7.06 10.62 -19.00
N GLU A 165 7.17 10.49 -17.68
CA GLU A 165 6.15 9.85 -16.83
C GLU A 165 4.86 10.65 -16.86
N THR A 166 4.93 11.97 -16.69
CA THR A 166 3.77 12.88 -16.76
C THR A 166 3.03 12.70 -18.07
N ARG A 167 3.73 12.77 -19.20
CA ARG A 167 3.10 12.59 -20.52
C ARG A 167 2.41 11.24 -20.64
N PHE A 168 3.07 10.17 -20.20
CA PHE A 168 2.48 8.83 -20.23
C PHE A 168 1.23 8.75 -19.37
N CYS A 169 1.29 9.18 -18.11
CA CYS A 169 0.18 9.10 -17.17
C CYS A 169 -1.01 9.96 -17.63
N THR A 170 -0.74 11.16 -18.17
CA THR A 170 -1.79 12.02 -18.78
C THR A 170 -2.51 11.32 -19.91
N GLN A 171 -1.80 10.66 -20.82
CA GLN A 171 -2.46 9.93 -21.91
C GLN A 171 -3.23 8.73 -21.39
N LYS A 172 -2.64 8.00 -20.44
CA LYS A 172 -3.25 6.78 -19.92
C LYS A 172 -4.50 7.05 -19.09
N LEU A 173 -4.56 8.14 -18.34
CA LEU A 173 -5.76 8.52 -17.58
C LEU A 173 -6.98 8.81 -18.45
N LYS A 174 -6.79 9.16 -19.73
CA LYS A 174 -7.92 9.32 -20.68
C LYS A 174 -8.66 8.01 -20.95
N GLU A 175 -8.03 6.88 -20.67
CA GLU A 175 -8.62 5.56 -20.83
C GLU A 175 -9.35 5.09 -19.56
N PHE A 176 -9.20 5.83 -18.44
CA PHE A 176 -9.86 5.46 -17.20
C PHE A 176 -11.35 5.84 -17.23
N THR A 177 -12.18 4.91 -16.76
CA THR A 177 -13.63 5.11 -16.63
C THR A 177 -13.95 6.04 -15.47
N ALA A 178 -13.17 5.94 -14.37
CA ALA A 178 -13.32 6.79 -13.18
C ALA A 178 -11.98 6.94 -12.46
N VAL A 179 -11.76 8.12 -11.91
CA VAL A 179 -10.53 8.44 -11.16
C VAL A 179 -10.91 9.15 -9.87
N SER A 180 -10.59 8.53 -8.76
CA SER A 180 -10.69 9.16 -7.46
C SER A 180 -9.37 9.07 -6.69
N VAL A 181 -9.15 10.06 -5.83
CA VAL A 181 -7.96 10.20 -5.00
C VAL A 181 -8.35 10.33 -3.53
N ARG A 182 -7.43 9.98 -2.63
CA ARG A 182 -7.69 9.96 -1.19
C ARG A 182 -7.47 11.32 -0.53
N GLU A 183 -6.68 12.18 -1.14
CA GLU A 183 -6.36 13.51 -0.62
C GLU A 183 -6.83 14.62 -1.59
N ASP A 184 -7.26 15.75 -1.04
CA ASP A 184 -7.61 16.94 -1.80
C ASP A 184 -6.43 17.49 -2.62
N SER A 185 -5.21 17.43 -2.06
CA SER A 185 -3.98 17.74 -2.79
C SER A 185 -3.81 16.87 -4.04
N GLY A 186 -4.28 15.62 -4.00
CA GLY A 186 -4.27 14.71 -5.15
C GLY A 186 -5.15 15.18 -6.30
N MET A 187 -6.31 15.79 -6.01
CA MET A 187 -7.16 16.42 -7.05
C MET A 187 -6.41 17.53 -7.77
N GLU A 188 -5.74 18.39 -6.99
CA GLU A 188 -4.95 19.48 -7.55
C GLU A 188 -3.78 19.00 -8.41
N LEU A 189 -3.09 17.93 -7.98
CA LEU A 189 -2.02 17.33 -8.76
C LEU A 189 -2.55 16.73 -10.07
N CYS A 190 -3.69 16.03 -10.04
CA CYS A 190 -4.32 15.49 -11.25
C CYS A 190 -4.70 16.61 -12.21
N LYS A 191 -5.35 17.66 -11.73
CA LYS A 191 -5.78 18.80 -12.53
C LYS A 191 -4.60 19.54 -13.16
N ARG A 192 -3.59 19.93 -12.35
CA ARG A 192 -2.46 20.74 -12.79
C ARG A 192 -1.48 20.02 -13.70
N HIS A 193 -1.23 18.74 -13.44
CA HIS A 193 -0.13 18.02 -14.08
C HIS A 193 -0.57 16.89 -15.01
N LEU A 194 -1.76 16.33 -14.80
CA LEU A 194 -2.28 15.23 -15.60
C LEU A 194 -3.46 15.65 -16.48
N ASN A 195 -3.87 16.93 -16.40
CA ASN A 195 -5.02 17.45 -17.13
C ASN A 195 -6.26 16.54 -16.99
N HIS A 196 -6.52 16.11 -15.75
CA HIS A 196 -7.61 15.19 -15.43
C HIS A 196 -8.34 15.65 -14.16
N THR A 197 -9.67 15.58 -14.17
CA THR A 197 -10.49 15.85 -13.00
C THR A 197 -10.67 14.56 -12.22
N ALA A 198 -10.18 14.51 -10.99
CA ALA A 198 -10.37 13.40 -10.08
C ALA A 198 -11.34 13.79 -8.96
N GLU A 199 -12.06 12.81 -8.42
CA GLU A 199 -12.92 12.98 -7.26
C GLU A 199 -12.15 12.71 -5.96
N HIS A 200 -12.45 13.45 -4.90
CA HIS A 200 -11.94 13.16 -3.56
C HIS A 200 -12.88 12.19 -2.86
N VAL A 201 -12.36 11.04 -2.43
CA VAL A 201 -13.13 10.01 -1.74
C VAL A 201 -12.38 9.51 -0.52
N LEU A 202 -13.10 8.92 0.41
CA LEU A 202 -12.52 8.33 1.61
C LEU A 202 -11.71 7.06 1.28
N ASP A 203 -10.74 6.76 2.14
CA ASP A 203 -10.04 5.49 2.12
C ASP A 203 -11.02 4.31 2.21
N PRO A 204 -10.80 3.21 1.48
CA PRO A 204 -11.69 2.04 1.51
C PRO A 204 -11.98 1.47 2.90
N THR A 205 -11.09 1.66 3.87
CA THR A 205 -11.34 1.24 5.25
C THR A 205 -12.59 1.88 5.84
N MET A 206 -13.01 3.03 5.33
CA MET A 206 -14.23 3.71 5.77
C MET A 206 -15.50 3.18 5.11
N LEU A 207 -15.39 2.27 4.15
CA LEU A 207 -16.55 1.62 3.51
C LEU A 207 -17.12 0.47 4.33
N LEU A 208 -16.36 -0.05 5.28
CA LEU A 208 -16.79 -1.11 6.19
C LEU A 208 -17.29 -0.54 7.50
N THR A 209 -18.22 -1.27 8.12
CA THR A 209 -18.79 -0.90 9.43
C THR A 209 -17.91 -1.38 10.58
N PRO A 210 -18.07 -0.83 11.79
CA PRO A 210 -17.41 -1.38 12.99
C PRO A 210 -17.73 -2.86 13.23
N ALA A 211 -18.91 -3.34 12.84
CA ALA A 211 -19.28 -4.75 12.96
C ALA A 211 -18.43 -5.65 12.06
N ASP A 212 -18.10 -5.19 10.84
CA ASP A 212 -17.21 -5.91 9.92
C ASP A 212 -15.82 -6.11 10.52
N TYR A 213 -15.28 -5.06 11.16
CA TYR A 213 -13.97 -5.14 11.82
C TYR A 213 -13.99 -6.01 13.07
N ARG A 214 -15.08 -5.95 13.87
CA ARG A 214 -15.23 -6.84 15.04
C ARG A 214 -15.24 -8.30 14.64
N ALA A 215 -15.88 -8.63 13.52
CA ALA A 215 -15.88 -10.00 12.99
C ALA A 215 -14.47 -10.50 12.62
N LEU A 216 -13.54 -9.61 12.25
CA LEU A 216 -12.14 -9.97 12.00
C LEU A 216 -11.36 -10.28 13.28
N ILE A 217 -11.67 -9.56 14.36
CA ILE A 217 -10.98 -9.71 15.64
C ILE A 217 -11.35 -11.05 16.29
N GLY A 218 -12.59 -11.51 16.08
CA GLY A 218 -13.12 -12.71 16.71
C GLY A 218 -13.47 -12.50 18.20
N GLU A 219 -14.00 -13.54 18.82
CA GLU A 219 -14.36 -13.54 20.24
C GLU A 219 -13.08 -13.50 21.11
N GLY A 220 -13.10 -12.69 22.16
CA GLY A 220 -11.99 -12.55 23.12
C GLY A 220 -10.78 -11.76 22.61
N GLY A 221 -10.67 -11.48 21.31
CA GLY A 221 -9.51 -10.79 20.74
C GLY A 221 -9.30 -9.37 21.25
N ALA A 222 -10.37 -8.66 21.59
CA ALA A 222 -10.32 -7.30 22.14
C ALA A 222 -10.07 -7.25 23.65
N GLU A 223 -10.40 -8.30 24.39
CA GLU A 223 -10.30 -8.35 25.86
C GLU A 223 -8.87 -8.17 26.36
N LYS A 224 -7.91 -8.72 25.64
CA LYS A 224 -6.48 -8.57 25.91
C LYS A 224 -6.02 -7.10 25.99
N TYR A 225 -6.71 -6.22 25.29
CA TYR A 225 -6.39 -4.80 25.21
C TYR A 225 -7.41 -3.92 25.95
N ALA A 226 -8.39 -4.53 26.62
CA ALA A 226 -9.37 -3.81 27.42
C ALA A 226 -8.66 -2.99 28.51
N ASN A 227 -9.14 -1.78 28.75
CA ASN A 227 -8.56 -0.85 29.73
C ASN A 227 -7.10 -0.50 29.52
N LYS A 228 -6.60 -0.57 28.29
CA LYS A 228 -5.24 -0.15 27.92
C LYS A 228 -5.28 0.90 26.82
N ILE A 229 -4.28 1.79 26.83
CA ILE A 229 -4.04 2.70 25.72
C ILE A 229 -3.26 1.94 24.65
N THR A 230 -3.82 1.80 23.46
CA THR A 230 -3.07 1.26 22.32
C THR A 230 -2.43 2.40 21.53
N ALA A 231 -1.11 2.46 21.51
CA ALA A 231 -0.35 3.49 20.84
C ALA A 231 0.20 2.98 19.51
N PHE A 232 -0.11 3.69 18.42
CA PHE A 232 0.49 3.48 17.11
C PHE A 232 1.40 4.66 16.78
N ILE A 233 2.70 4.48 16.96
CA ILE A 233 3.72 5.52 16.78
C ILE A 233 4.78 4.98 15.81
N LEU A 234 4.87 5.60 14.62
CA LEU A 234 5.79 5.18 13.55
C LEU A 234 7.25 5.53 13.86
N ASP A 235 7.49 6.69 14.49
CA ASP A 235 8.77 7.08 15.01
C ASP A 235 8.64 7.33 16.52
N ARG A 236 9.39 6.61 17.33
CA ARG A 236 9.34 6.69 18.79
C ARG A 236 10.29 7.76 19.31
N SER A 237 10.09 9.01 18.86
CA SER A 237 10.85 10.15 19.39
C SER A 237 10.52 10.43 20.85
N ASP A 238 11.46 11.01 21.59
CA ASP A 238 11.34 11.21 23.04
C ASP A 238 10.13 12.06 23.42
N ASP A 239 9.78 13.06 22.63
CA ASP A 239 8.61 13.91 22.82
C ASP A 239 7.29 13.12 22.72
N LYS A 240 7.18 12.21 21.75
CA LYS A 240 5.99 11.34 21.59
C LYS A 240 5.86 10.32 22.71
N LEU A 241 6.98 9.74 23.13
CA LEU A 241 7.00 8.84 24.29
C LEU A 241 6.66 9.57 25.58
N ALA A 242 7.12 10.80 25.76
CA ALA A 242 6.75 11.64 26.91
C ALA A 242 5.26 11.99 26.89
N ALA A 243 4.71 12.33 25.72
CA ALA A 243 3.27 12.57 25.57
C ALA A 243 2.44 11.33 25.92
N LEU A 244 2.84 10.14 25.44
CA LEU A 244 2.16 8.87 25.75
C LEU A 244 2.18 8.58 27.27
N LYS A 245 3.32 8.76 27.92
CA LYS A 245 3.45 8.61 29.38
C LYS A 245 2.55 9.59 30.14
N LYS A 246 2.46 10.83 29.69
CA LYS A 246 1.58 11.83 30.29
C LYS A 246 0.10 11.43 30.18
N VAL A 247 -0.34 10.97 29.01
CA VAL A 247 -1.71 10.49 28.78
C VAL A 247 -2.00 9.27 29.64
N SER A 248 -1.09 8.29 29.72
CA SER A 248 -1.19 7.11 30.58
C SER A 248 -1.41 7.49 32.04
N LYS A 249 -0.63 8.47 32.54
CA LYS A 249 -0.75 8.96 33.91
C LYS A 249 -2.09 9.67 34.16
N VAL A 250 -2.55 10.51 33.23
CA VAL A 250 -3.81 11.26 33.35
C VAL A 250 -5.01 10.33 33.37
N LEU A 251 -4.98 9.28 32.52
CA LEU A 251 -6.09 8.32 32.43
C LEU A 251 -5.98 7.17 33.42
N ALA A 252 -4.90 7.09 34.19
CA ALA A 252 -4.59 5.95 35.06
C ALA A 252 -4.69 4.61 34.33
N MET A 253 -4.20 4.55 33.10
CA MET A 253 -4.25 3.37 32.22
C MET A 253 -2.84 2.99 31.74
N ASP A 254 -2.56 1.70 31.74
CA ASP A 254 -1.37 1.17 31.06
C ASP A 254 -1.43 1.35 29.54
N TYR A 255 -0.30 1.26 28.86
CA TYR A 255 -0.25 1.35 27.42
C TYR A 255 0.52 0.19 26.79
N ASN A 256 0.15 -0.11 25.56
CA ASN A 256 0.85 -1.03 24.67
C ASN A 256 1.02 -0.40 23.29
N PHE A 257 1.98 -0.91 22.51
CA PHE A 257 2.18 -0.50 21.13
C PHE A 257 1.44 -1.44 20.17
N ALA A 258 0.76 -0.86 19.18
CA ALA A 258 0.06 -1.63 18.15
C ALA A 258 1.01 -2.31 17.14
N ALA A 259 2.24 -1.81 17.01
CA ALA A 259 3.28 -2.42 16.20
C ALA A 259 4.38 -2.97 17.10
N THR A 260 4.80 -4.22 16.85
CA THR A 260 5.99 -4.81 17.47
C THR A 260 7.25 -4.10 16.98
N GLU A 261 8.26 -4.08 17.83
CA GLU A 261 9.59 -3.54 17.55
C GLU A 261 10.27 -4.28 16.41
#